data_ef6c6c0d406ccfc3699637c5029425fe
#
_entry.id   ef6c6c0d406ccfc3699637c5029425fe
#
_cell.length_a   1.000
_cell.length_b   1.000
_cell.length_c   1.000
_cell.angle_alpha   90.00
_cell.angle_beta   90.00
_cell.angle_gamma   90.00
#
_symmetry.space_group_name_H-M   'P 1'
#
loop_
_entity.id
_entity.type
_entity.pdbx_description
1 polymer ?
#
loop_
_entity_poly.entity_id
_entity_poly.type
_entity_poly.pdbx_seq_one_letter_code
_entity_poly.pdbx_strand_id
1 'polypeptide(L)'
;MKRIALILALALSGMAHAGTLGLHIGSQHFPAQQYNNFNPGAYYIHDNGATVGTYYNSERRQSVYAGWTWDSGPWRLQVGAITGYERAKVMPMVVPSVALGYGFRLVVLPKVERNGSSVIHFMWETKL
;
A
#
# COMPACT_ATOMS: atom_id res chain seq x y z
N MET A 1 -25.08 1.24 -5.35
CA MET A 1 -24.60 0.09 -4.54
C MET A 1 -24.49 -1.19 -5.35
N LYS A 2 -25.49 -1.59 -6.13
CA LYS A 2 -25.43 -2.81 -6.97
C LYS A 2 -24.26 -2.82 -7.96
N ARG A 3 -23.91 -1.67 -8.55
CA ARG A 3 -22.79 -1.55 -9.50
C ARG A 3 -21.42 -1.68 -8.82
N ILE A 4 -21.28 -1.16 -7.62
CA ILE A 4 -20.03 -1.28 -6.82
C ILE A 4 -19.84 -2.72 -6.38
N ALA A 5 -20.92 -3.40 -5.93
CA ALA A 5 -20.86 -4.81 -5.56
C ALA A 5 -20.50 -5.71 -6.74
N LEU A 6 -20.98 -5.40 -7.95
CA LEU A 6 -20.65 -6.14 -9.17
C LEU A 6 -19.19 -5.95 -9.57
N ILE A 7 -18.67 -4.72 -9.48
CA ILE A 7 -17.25 -4.41 -9.77
C ILE A 7 -16.35 -5.10 -8.76
N LEU A 8 -16.73 -5.09 -7.48
CA LEU A 8 -15.98 -5.79 -6.43
C LEU A 8 -16.00 -7.31 -6.64
N ALA A 9 -17.13 -7.89 -7.02
CA ALA A 9 -17.26 -9.32 -7.31
C ALA A 9 -16.44 -9.73 -8.54
N LEU A 10 -16.43 -8.91 -9.60
CA LEU A 10 -15.61 -9.14 -10.80
C LEU A 10 -14.10 -9.00 -10.49
N ALA A 11 -13.71 -8.03 -9.67
CA ALA A 11 -12.34 -7.88 -9.23
C ALA A 11 -11.89 -9.09 -8.39
N LEU A 12 -12.73 -9.55 -7.46
CA LEU A 12 -12.45 -10.71 -6.61
C LEU A 12 -12.37 -12.02 -7.42
N SER A 13 -13.20 -12.18 -8.46
CA SER A 13 -13.15 -13.40 -9.30
C SER A 13 -11.88 -13.49 -10.14
N GLY A 14 -11.32 -12.36 -10.58
CA GLY A 14 -10.02 -12.31 -11.28
C GLY A 14 -8.82 -12.57 -10.36
N MET A 15 -8.98 -12.41 -9.04
CA MET A 15 -7.93 -12.61 -8.03
C MET A 15 -7.79 -14.08 -7.59
N ALA A 16 -8.71 -14.96 -7.99
CA ALA A 16 -8.79 -16.33 -7.47
C ALA A 16 -7.69 -17.28 -7.95
N HIS A 17 -6.79 -16.88 -8.84
CA HIS A 17 -5.91 -17.82 -9.53
C HIS A 17 -4.40 -17.59 -9.38
N ALA A 18 -3.93 -16.43 -9.00
CA ALA A 18 -2.50 -16.19 -8.77
C ALA A 18 -2.23 -14.79 -8.20
N GLY A 19 -1.45 -14.70 -7.15
CA GLY A 19 -1.00 -13.44 -6.63
C GLY A 19 -0.91 -13.38 -5.11
N THR A 20 -0.78 -12.16 -4.61
CA THR A 20 -0.70 -11.86 -3.18
C THR A 20 -1.79 -10.88 -2.80
N LEU A 21 -2.58 -11.23 -1.81
CA LEU A 21 -3.54 -10.34 -1.17
C LEU A 21 -2.93 -9.79 0.12
N GLY A 22 -2.97 -8.49 0.31
CA GLY A 22 -2.42 -7.85 1.48
C GLY A 22 -3.39 -6.87 2.16
N LEU A 23 -3.11 -6.60 3.43
CA LEU A 23 -3.82 -5.64 4.25
C LEU A 23 -2.84 -4.57 4.73
N HIS A 24 -3.24 -3.32 4.61
CA HIS A 24 -2.59 -2.21 5.31
C HIS A 24 -3.09 -2.17 6.76
N ILE A 25 -2.22 -1.94 7.70
CA ILE A 25 -2.54 -1.94 9.12
C ILE A 25 -2.36 -0.53 9.69
N GLY A 26 -1.14 -0.08 9.81
CA GLY A 26 -0.84 1.19 10.42
C GLY A 26 0.59 1.62 10.23
N SER A 27 0.87 2.83 10.66
CA SER A 27 2.18 3.45 10.50
C SER A 27 2.60 4.21 11.76
N GLN A 28 3.88 4.56 11.81
CA GLN A 28 4.44 5.46 12.79
C GLN A 28 5.29 6.49 12.06
N HIS A 29 5.05 7.77 12.37
CA HIS A 29 5.77 8.89 11.79
C HIS A 29 6.83 9.42 12.77
N PHE A 30 7.99 9.80 12.25
CA PHE A 30 9.11 10.37 13.01
C PHE A 30 9.62 11.64 12.33
N PRO A 31 9.37 12.84 12.87
CA PRO A 31 8.55 13.17 14.06
C PRO A 31 7.06 12.91 13.86
N ALA A 32 6.32 12.79 14.95
CA ALA A 32 4.94 12.31 14.96
C ALA A 32 3.88 13.27 14.37
N GLN A 33 4.11 14.50 14.15
CA GLN A 33 3.31 15.56 13.46
C GLN A 33 1.82 15.24 13.31
N GLN A 34 0.98 15.04 14.13
CA GLN A 34 -0.49 14.85 14.01
C GLN A 34 -0.99 14.01 12.82
N TYR A 35 -0.13 13.19 12.20
CA TYR A 35 -0.52 12.28 11.16
C TYR A 35 -1.37 11.13 11.70
N ASN A 36 -2.29 10.64 10.88
CA ASN A 36 -3.04 9.43 11.19
C ASN A 36 -2.14 8.20 11.05
N ASN A 37 -2.04 7.40 12.10
CA ASN A 37 -1.24 6.18 12.13
C ASN A 37 -2.06 4.89 11.96
N PHE A 38 -3.38 5.00 11.92
CA PHE A 38 -4.26 3.86 11.62
C PHE A 38 -4.67 3.93 10.14
N ASN A 39 -4.16 3.02 9.34
CA ASN A 39 -4.23 3.05 7.89
C ASN A 39 -4.86 1.77 7.31
N PRO A 40 -6.11 1.47 7.63
CA PRO A 40 -6.74 0.26 7.11
C PRO A 40 -6.90 0.32 5.60
N GLY A 41 -6.67 -0.81 4.96
CA GLY A 41 -6.79 -0.92 3.51
C GLY A 41 -6.40 -2.29 3.01
N ALA A 42 -6.45 -2.47 1.70
CA ALA A 42 -6.12 -3.73 1.05
C ALA A 42 -5.35 -3.48 -0.25
N TYR A 43 -4.56 -4.46 -0.65
CA TYR A 43 -3.87 -4.44 -1.93
C TYR A 43 -3.80 -5.85 -2.53
N TYR A 44 -3.61 -5.86 -3.83
CA TYR A 44 -3.38 -7.06 -4.59
C TYR A 44 -2.16 -6.90 -5.48
N ILE A 45 -1.29 -7.89 -5.46
CA ILE A 45 -0.14 -8.01 -6.35
C ILE A 45 -0.35 -9.25 -7.21
N HIS A 46 -0.50 -9.05 -8.50
CA HIS A 46 -0.58 -10.13 -9.46
C HIS A 46 0.79 -10.81 -9.60
N ASP A 47 0.83 -12.06 -10.03
CA ASP A 47 2.08 -12.83 -10.19
C ASP A 47 3.09 -12.17 -11.13
N ASN A 48 2.63 -11.38 -12.11
CA ASN A 48 3.52 -10.63 -13.01
C ASN A 48 4.08 -9.33 -12.38
N GLY A 49 3.67 -8.98 -11.17
CA GLY A 49 4.09 -7.76 -10.47
C GLY A 49 3.10 -6.60 -10.52
N ALA A 50 2.09 -6.64 -11.39
CA ALA A 50 1.07 -5.59 -11.44
C ALA A 50 0.37 -5.47 -10.09
N THR A 51 0.25 -4.25 -9.59
CA THR A 51 -0.17 -3.97 -8.21
C THR A 51 -1.24 -2.90 -8.20
N VAL A 52 -2.24 -3.12 -7.36
CA VAL A 52 -3.29 -2.14 -7.07
C VAL A 52 -3.64 -2.20 -5.59
N GLY A 53 -3.92 -1.06 -5.00
CA GLY A 53 -4.31 -1.00 -3.59
C GLY A 53 -5.05 0.26 -3.22
N THR A 54 -5.60 0.24 -2.03
CA THR A 54 -6.32 1.36 -1.44
C THR A 54 -6.15 1.32 0.07
N TYR A 55 -6.04 2.47 0.70
CA TYR A 55 -5.98 2.59 2.15
C TYR A 55 -6.35 3.99 2.64
N TYR A 56 -6.70 4.09 3.91
CA TYR A 56 -6.92 5.35 4.59
C TYR A 56 -5.57 5.93 5.03
N ASN A 57 -5.16 7.03 4.43
CA ASN A 57 -3.80 7.54 4.52
C ASN A 57 -3.53 8.38 5.79
N SER A 58 -2.28 8.84 5.92
CA SER A 58 -1.83 9.68 7.04
C SER A 58 -2.50 11.07 7.10
N GLU A 59 -3.06 11.54 6.01
CA GLU A 59 -3.83 12.80 5.93
C GLU A 59 -5.34 12.60 6.12
N ARG A 60 -5.76 11.44 6.59
CA ARG A 60 -7.16 11.05 6.82
C ARG A 60 -8.02 11.09 5.56
N ARG A 61 -7.43 10.66 4.44
CA ARG A 61 -8.11 10.55 3.15
C ARG A 61 -7.97 9.15 2.57
N GLN A 62 -8.88 8.78 1.70
CA GLN A 62 -8.77 7.53 0.95
C GLN A 62 -7.75 7.69 -0.18
N SER A 63 -6.75 6.84 -0.19
CA SER A 63 -5.79 6.71 -1.29
C SER A 63 -6.12 5.50 -2.14
N VAL A 64 -5.91 5.65 -3.45
CA VAL A 64 -5.87 4.54 -4.41
C VAL A 64 -4.53 4.61 -5.11
N TYR A 65 -3.88 3.47 -5.29
CA TYR A 65 -2.60 3.40 -5.98
C TYR A 65 -2.53 2.22 -6.94
N ALA A 66 -1.69 2.36 -7.94
CA ALA A 66 -1.39 1.32 -8.90
C ALA A 66 0.05 1.43 -9.37
N GLY A 67 0.64 0.31 -9.73
CA GLY A 67 2.02 0.28 -10.20
C GLY A 67 2.56 -1.12 -10.37
N TRP A 68 3.82 -1.27 -10.07
CA TRP A 68 4.56 -2.50 -10.26
C TRP A 68 5.38 -2.86 -9.02
N THR A 69 5.47 -4.15 -8.73
CA THR A 69 6.20 -4.71 -7.59
C THR A 69 7.28 -5.65 -8.06
N TRP A 70 8.48 -5.51 -7.52
CA TRP A 70 9.60 -6.43 -7.67
C TRP A 70 10.05 -6.95 -6.32
N ASP A 71 10.17 -8.25 -6.20
CA ASP A 71 10.68 -8.94 -5.02
C ASP A 71 12.08 -9.49 -5.26
N SER A 72 12.95 -9.38 -4.25
CA SER A 72 14.29 -9.98 -4.22
C SER A 72 14.58 -10.48 -2.81
N GLY A 73 14.41 -11.79 -2.57
CA GLY A 73 14.47 -12.35 -1.24
C GLY A 73 13.42 -11.71 -0.30
N PRO A 74 13.81 -11.22 0.88
CA PRO A 74 12.88 -10.53 1.78
C PRO A 74 12.56 -9.10 1.34
N TRP A 75 13.32 -8.52 0.41
CA TRP A 75 13.21 -7.14 -0.03
C TRP A 75 12.18 -6.98 -1.14
N ARG A 76 11.51 -5.83 -1.13
CA ARG A 76 10.54 -5.46 -2.16
C ARG A 76 10.69 -3.99 -2.51
N LEU A 77 10.51 -3.69 -3.80
CA LEU A 77 10.32 -2.34 -4.29
C LEU A 77 8.99 -2.26 -5.02
N GLN A 78 8.16 -1.28 -4.67
CA GLN A 78 6.94 -0.94 -5.40
C GLN A 78 7.09 0.46 -5.99
N VAL A 79 6.76 0.60 -7.27
CA VAL A 79 6.80 1.87 -7.98
C VAL A 79 5.48 2.08 -8.70
N GLY A 80 4.96 3.28 -8.67
CA GLY A 80 3.69 3.59 -9.33
C GLY A 80 3.21 5.01 -9.07
N ALA A 81 1.91 5.14 -9.01
CA ALA A 81 1.22 6.41 -8.75
C ALA A 81 0.16 6.23 -7.66
N ILE A 82 -0.04 7.26 -6.86
CA ILE A 82 -0.96 7.27 -5.73
C ILE A 82 -1.76 8.57 -5.67
N THR A 83 -3.00 8.46 -5.22
CA THR A 83 -3.92 9.58 -5.01
C THR A 83 -4.18 9.85 -3.53
N GLY A 84 -4.99 10.86 -3.23
CA GLY A 84 -5.51 11.11 -1.88
C GLY A 84 -4.66 12.01 -1.00
N TYR A 85 -3.62 12.64 -1.53
CA TYR A 85 -2.78 13.60 -0.80
C TYR A 85 -3.09 15.04 -1.20
N GLU A 86 -2.90 15.97 -0.26
CA GLU A 86 -3.15 17.41 -0.49
C GLU A 86 -2.22 18.01 -1.53
N ARG A 87 -0.97 17.53 -1.55
CA ARG A 87 0.10 18.08 -2.38
C ARG A 87 -0.21 18.02 -3.87
N ALA A 88 -0.83 16.94 -4.34
CA ALA A 88 -1.22 16.76 -5.73
C ALA A 88 -2.31 15.70 -5.86
N LYS A 89 -3.11 15.79 -6.93
CA LYS A 89 -4.16 14.79 -7.23
C LYS A 89 -3.58 13.41 -7.45
N VAL A 90 -2.43 13.34 -8.11
CA VAL A 90 -1.66 12.11 -8.37
C VAL A 90 -0.19 12.38 -8.06
N MET A 91 0.42 11.50 -7.32
CA MET A 91 1.83 11.58 -6.94
C MET A 91 2.58 10.33 -7.37
N PRO A 92 3.88 10.43 -7.71
CA PRO A 92 4.72 9.26 -7.87
C PRO A 92 4.85 8.52 -6.52
N MET A 93 4.93 7.20 -6.61
CA MET A 93 5.06 6.33 -5.45
C MET A 93 6.31 5.46 -5.62
N VAL A 94 7.18 5.45 -4.62
CA VAL A 94 8.33 4.56 -4.51
C VAL A 94 8.37 4.03 -3.09
N VAL A 95 8.15 2.73 -2.92
CA VAL A 95 7.93 2.11 -1.60
C VAL A 95 8.83 0.89 -1.43
N PRO A 96 9.95 1.02 -0.73
CA PRO A 96 10.74 -0.12 -0.30
C PRO A 96 10.10 -0.80 0.91
N SER A 97 10.18 -2.13 0.98
CA SER A 97 9.72 -2.88 2.13
C SER A 97 10.51 -4.16 2.35
N VAL A 98 10.39 -4.74 3.52
CA VAL A 98 11.06 -5.97 3.92
C VAL A 98 10.08 -6.93 4.59
N ALA A 99 10.16 -8.21 4.23
CA ALA A 99 9.38 -9.25 4.88
C ALA A 99 9.92 -9.54 6.28
N LEU A 100 9.02 -9.61 7.27
CA LEU A 100 9.34 -9.90 8.66
C LEU A 100 9.06 -11.37 9.06
N GLY A 101 8.39 -12.14 8.19
CA GLY A 101 7.91 -13.48 8.48
C GLY A 101 6.42 -13.51 8.86
N TYR A 102 5.81 -14.69 8.76
CA TYR A 102 4.38 -14.94 9.06
C TYR A 102 3.39 -14.06 8.28
N GLY A 103 3.79 -13.57 7.11
CA GLY A 103 3.00 -12.65 6.29
C GLY A 103 3.17 -11.17 6.62
N PHE A 104 3.83 -10.82 7.72
CA PHE A 104 4.08 -9.42 8.07
C PHE A 104 5.17 -8.80 7.21
N ARG A 105 4.97 -7.53 6.87
CA ARG A 105 5.89 -6.74 6.06
C ARG A 105 6.01 -5.33 6.62
N LEU A 106 7.21 -4.80 6.60
CA LEU A 106 7.55 -3.46 7.05
C LEU A 106 7.97 -2.60 5.87
N VAL A 107 7.26 -1.50 5.67
CA VAL A 107 7.66 -0.41 4.77
C VAL A 107 8.51 0.59 5.55
N VAL A 108 9.58 1.08 4.93
CA VAL A 108 10.40 2.16 5.49
C VAL A 108 10.49 3.28 4.46
N LEU A 109 9.94 4.44 4.77
CA LEU A 109 10.00 5.63 3.94
C LEU A 109 10.87 6.68 4.64
N PRO A 110 12.04 7.02 4.07
CA PRO A 110 12.88 8.06 4.63
C PRO A 110 12.23 9.44 4.45
N LYS A 111 12.58 10.36 5.32
CA LYS A 111 12.21 11.75 5.22
C LYS A 111 12.82 12.35 3.94
N VAL A 112 11.97 12.83 3.05
CA VAL A 112 12.39 13.47 1.79
C VAL A 112 12.24 14.98 1.79
N GLU A 113 11.46 15.54 2.70
CA GLU A 113 11.24 16.98 2.87
C GLU A 113 11.74 17.46 4.23
N ARG A 114 12.24 18.69 4.27
CA ARG A 114 12.80 19.29 5.50
C ARG A 114 11.82 19.27 6.67
N ASN A 115 10.54 19.51 6.40
CA ASN A 115 9.46 19.53 7.38
C ASN A 115 8.61 18.24 7.38
N GLY A 116 9.03 17.22 6.64
CA GLY A 116 8.35 15.94 6.56
C GLY A 116 8.72 14.98 7.70
N SER A 117 8.21 13.78 7.64
CA SER A 117 8.49 12.69 8.56
C SER A 117 9.05 11.48 7.84
N SER A 118 9.94 10.74 8.52
CA SER A 118 10.21 9.34 8.16
C SER A 118 9.03 8.49 8.62
N VAL A 119 8.70 7.45 7.87
CA VAL A 119 7.53 6.60 8.15
C VAL A 119 7.93 5.14 8.16
N ILE A 120 7.49 4.40 9.16
CA ILE A 120 7.41 2.95 9.11
C ILE A 120 5.93 2.56 9.00
N HIS A 121 5.62 1.62 8.11
CA HIS A 121 4.27 1.18 7.85
C HIS A 121 4.19 -0.35 7.87
N PHE A 122 3.19 -0.88 8.56
CA PHE A 122 3.00 -2.31 8.74
C PHE A 122 1.89 -2.82 7.82
N MET A 123 2.16 -3.96 7.21
CA MET A 123 1.23 -4.68 6.36
C MET A 123 1.25 -6.17 6.72
N TRP A 124 0.20 -6.86 6.33
CA TRP A 124 0.14 -8.32 6.37
C TRP A 124 -0.35 -8.85 5.04
N GLU A 125 0.22 -9.93 4.56
CA GLU A 125 -0.14 -10.50 3.27
C GLU A 125 -0.17 -12.02 3.28
N THR A 126 -0.94 -12.56 2.34
CA THR A 126 -1.03 -14.00 2.07
C THR A 126 -1.03 -14.27 0.57
N LYS A 127 -0.43 -15.36 0.19
CA LYS A 127 -0.49 -15.86 -1.19
C LYS A 127 -1.82 -16.51 -1.47
N LEU A 128 -2.34 -16.25 -2.67
CA LEU A 128 -3.57 -16.86 -3.17
C LEU A 128 -3.27 -18.08 -4.04
#